data_3f4ffe2590e9381dc8f9c9a8bf53e5a2
#
_entry.id   3f4ffe2590e9381dc8f9c9a8bf53e5a2
#
_cell.length_a   1.000
_cell.length_b   1.000
_cell.length_c   1.000
_cell.angle_alpha   90.00
_cell.angle_beta   90.00
_cell.angle_gamma   90.00
#
_symmetry.space_group_name_H-M   'P 1'
#
loop_
_entity.id
_entity.type
_entity.pdbx_description
1 polymer ?
#
loop_
_entity_poly.entity_id
_entity_poly.type
_entity_poly.pdbx_seq_one_letter_code
_entity_poly.pdbx_strand_id
1 'polypeptide(L)'
;MAENNFPIYAECGGLMYLTKSIDYGSKKFKMLGVFDVTTKMQKRLKLNYTKAIVSHDCLISNATNTIHGHEFHFSELDDVPRDSKFAYDLSIGVGIKNKKDGLMQNNALASYMHVHFGRSTFAKKFVQNCIKNSRR
;
A
#
# COMPACT_ATOMS: atom_id res chain seq x y z
N MET A 1 0.14 -17.11 -3.33
CA MET A 1 0.90 -16.09 -4.10
C MET A 1 1.83 -15.27 -3.20
N ALA A 2 1.33 -14.58 -2.19
CA ALA A 2 2.19 -13.80 -1.28
C ALA A 2 3.26 -14.64 -0.57
N GLU A 3 2.91 -15.84 -0.12
CA GLU A 3 3.84 -16.79 0.51
C GLU A 3 4.92 -17.28 -0.45
N ASN A 4 4.64 -17.30 -1.75
CA ASN A 4 5.59 -17.69 -2.80
C ASN A 4 6.36 -16.48 -3.36
N ASN A 5 6.31 -15.36 -2.68
CA ASN A 5 7.01 -14.13 -3.03
C ASN A 5 6.69 -13.54 -4.42
N PHE A 6 5.49 -13.83 -4.95
CA PHE A 6 5.03 -13.18 -6.19
C PHE A 6 4.81 -11.67 -5.98
N PRO A 7 5.17 -10.83 -6.96
CA PRO A 7 4.89 -9.41 -6.90
C PRO A 7 3.39 -9.13 -6.80
N ILE A 8 2.98 -8.41 -5.75
CA ILE A 8 1.60 -7.99 -5.54
C ILE A 8 1.60 -6.49 -5.30
N TYR A 9 0.87 -5.76 -6.13
CA TYR A 9 0.64 -4.33 -5.96
C TYR A 9 -0.85 -4.07 -5.72
N ALA A 10 -1.18 -3.28 -4.70
CA ALA A 10 -2.56 -2.99 -4.34
C ALA A 10 -2.75 -1.55 -3.87
N GLU A 11 -3.90 -0.97 -4.20
CA GLU A 11 -4.29 0.37 -3.75
C GLU A 11 -5.66 0.35 -3.09
N CYS A 12 -5.82 1.16 -2.02
CA CYS A 12 -7.09 1.43 -1.34
C CYS A 12 -7.87 0.15 -0.98
N GLY A 13 -8.94 -0.17 -1.69
CA GLY A 13 -9.70 -1.41 -1.49
C GLY A 13 -8.85 -2.67 -1.63
N GLY A 14 -7.84 -2.65 -2.50
CA GLY A 14 -6.86 -3.74 -2.62
C GLY A 14 -5.99 -3.88 -1.37
N LEU A 15 -5.55 -2.78 -0.76
CA LEU A 15 -4.87 -2.79 0.54
C LEU A 15 -5.78 -3.44 1.60
N MET A 16 -7.04 -3.00 1.69
CA MET A 16 -8.00 -3.54 2.63
C MET A 16 -8.21 -5.05 2.46
N TYR A 17 -8.27 -5.52 1.23
CA TYR A 17 -8.41 -6.94 0.89
C TYR A 17 -7.21 -7.79 1.34
N LEU A 18 -6.01 -7.19 1.36
CA LEU A 18 -4.77 -7.86 1.78
C LEU A 18 -4.56 -7.84 3.29
N THR A 19 -5.36 -7.11 4.07
CA THR A 19 -5.30 -7.14 5.54
C THR A 19 -5.86 -8.45 6.11
N LYS A 20 -5.71 -8.68 7.40
CA LYS A 20 -6.28 -9.88 8.06
C LYS A 20 -7.79 -9.81 8.22
N SER A 21 -8.34 -8.60 8.39
CA SER A 21 -9.79 -8.41 8.57
C SER A 21 -10.22 -6.97 8.29
N ILE A 22 -11.52 -6.82 8.01
CA ILE A 22 -12.19 -5.52 7.94
C ILE A 22 -13.25 -5.46 9.05
N ASP A 23 -13.15 -4.45 9.91
CA ASP A 23 -14.14 -4.13 10.92
C ASP A 23 -15.11 -3.07 10.37
N TYR A 24 -16.38 -3.41 10.28
CA TYR A 24 -17.45 -2.53 9.84
C TYR A 24 -18.59 -2.52 10.86
N GLY A 25 -18.68 -1.47 11.64
CA GLY A 25 -19.61 -1.40 12.77
C GLY A 25 -19.32 -2.48 13.78
N SER A 26 -20.31 -3.32 14.08
CA SER A 26 -20.20 -4.48 15.00
C SER A 26 -19.72 -5.76 14.31
N LYS A 27 -19.51 -5.73 13.00
CA LYS A 27 -19.17 -6.92 12.19
C LYS A 27 -17.68 -6.93 11.84
N LYS A 28 -17.10 -8.11 11.85
CA LYS A 28 -15.73 -8.38 11.41
C LYS A 28 -15.74 -9.36 10.25
N PHE A 29 -15.08 -8.98 9.17
CA PHE A 29 -14.95 -9.82 7.96
C PHE A 29 -13.50 -10.23 7.78
N LYS A 30 -13.25 -11.55 7.72
CA LYS A 30 -11.92 -12.09 7.46
C LYS A 30 -11.50 -11.78 6.03
N MET A 31 -10.25 -11.30 5.87
CA MET A 31 -9.61 -11.02 4.59
C MET A 31 -8.44 -11.98 4.33
N LEU A 32 -7.58 -11.66 3.35
CA LEU A 32 -6.50 -12.57 2.94
C LEU A 32 -5.38 -12.74 3.98
N GLY A 33 -5.14 -11.73 4.82
CA GLY A 33 -4.10 -11.82 5.87
C GLY A 33 -2.67 -11.79 5.35
N VAL A 34 -2.42 -11.15 4.21
CA VAL A 34 -1.06 -10.89 3.75
C VAL A 34 -0.36 -9.95 4.72
N PHE A 35 -1.06 -8.91 5.16
CA PHE A 35 -0.60 -8.01 6.22
C PHE A 35 -1.36 -8.31 7.53
N ASP A 36 -0.61 -8.47 8.62
CA ASP A 36 -1.18 -8.71 9.96
C ASP A 36 -1.67 -7.41 10.60
N VAL A 37 -2.61 -6.77 9.92
CA VAL A 37 -3.25 -5.52 10.34
C VAL A 37 -4.76 -5.62 10.12
N THR A 38 -5.53 -4.82 10.85
CA THR A 38 -6.98 -4.74 10.69
C THR A 38 -7.37 -3.45 10.00
N THR A 39 -8.23 -3.52 9.00
CA THR A 39 -8.90 -2.35 8.44
C THR A 39 -10.11 -1.99 9.29
N LYS A 40 -10.22 -0.74 9.73
CA LYS A 40 -11.40 -0.20 10.40
C LYS A 40 -12.11 0.80 9.50
N MET A 41 -13.39 0.54 9.22
CA MET A 41 -14.21 1.49 8.46
C MET A 41 -14.52 2.71 9.30
N GLN A 42 -14.44 3.89 8.71
CA GLN A 42 -14.65 5.19 9.34
C GLN A 42 -15.82 5.92 8.67
N LYS A 43 -16.46 6.84 9.43
CA LYS A 43 -17.52 7.70 8.86
C LYS A 43 -16.93 8.89 8.10
N ARG A 44 -15.71 9.30 8.43
CA ARG A 44 -15.05 10.46 7.83
C ARG A 44 -14.24 10.07 6.61
N LEU A 45 -14.54 10.73 5.48
CA LEU A 45 -13.75 10.63 4.26
C LEU A 45 -12.37 11.28 4.46
N LYS A 46 -11.34 10.59 4.02
CA LYS A 46 -10.01 11.16 3.76
C LYS A 46 -9.85 11.30 2.25
N LEU A 47 -9.78 12.55 1.80
CA LEU A 47 -9.64 12.93 0.40
C LEU A 47 -8.58 14.00 0.28
N ASN A 48 -7.45 13.66 -0.33
CA ASN A 48 -6.32 14.56 -0.52
C ASN A 48 -5.59 14.25 -1.84
N TYR A 49 -4.98 15.27 -2.42
CA TYR A 49 -3.80 15.03 -3.25
C TYR A 49 -2.68 14.55 -2.35
N THR A 50 -1.80 13.71 -2.89
CA THR A 50 -0.67 13.17 -2.14
C THR A 50 0.64 13.45 -2.85
N LYS A 51 1.68 13.69 -2.04
CA LYS A 51 3.06 13.79 -2.49
C LYS A 51 3.95 13.05 -1.52
N ALA A 52 4.76 12.15 -2.03
CA ALA A 52 5.64 11.34 -1.21
C ALA A 52 7.04 11.24 -1.80
N ILE A 53 8.01 11.01 -0.92
CA ILE A 53 9.34 10.54 -1.29
C ILE A 53 9.37 9.04 -1.02
N VAL A 54 9.88 8.28 -1.97
CA VAL A 54 10.09 6.84 -1.83
C VAL A 54 11.30 6.64 -0.92
N SER A 55 11.09 6.06 0.25
CA SER A 55 12.15 5.87 1.26
C SER A 55 12.90 4.55 1.09
N HIS A 56 12.30 3.56 0.41
CA HIS A 56 12.90 2.27 0.12
C HIS A 56 12.57 1.84 -1.30
N ASP A 57 13.50 1.18 -1.98
CA ASP A 57 13.20 0.54 -3.25
C ASP A 57 11.99 -0.38 -3.10
N CYS A 58 11.02 -0.21 -3.99
CA CYS A 58 9.78 -0.96 -3.96
C CYS A 58 9.39 -1.47 -5.36
N LEU A 59 8.25 -2.16 -5.45
CA LEU A 59 7.81 -2.79 -6.70
C LEU A 59 7.65 -1.83 -7.87
N ILE A 60 7.37 -0.55 -7.61
CA ILE A 60 7.03 0.42 -8.66
C ILE A 60 8.01 1.59 -8.77
N SER A 61 8.88 1.81 -7.77
CA SER A 61 9.78 2.96 -7.77
C SER A 61 11.06 2.69 -7.00
N ASN A 62 12.10 3.46 -7.29
CA ASN A 62 13.35 3.45 -6.54
C ASN A 62 13.31 4.48 -5.40
N ALA A 63 14.10 4.24 -4.36
CA ALA A 63 14.33 5.18 -3.29
C ALA A 63 14.75 6.56 -3.84
N THR A 64 14.42 7.59 -3.08
CA THR A 64 14.64 9.02 -3.39
C THR A 64 13.76 9.63 -4.49
N ASN A 65 13.04 8.82 -5.25
CA ASN A 65 12.08 9.34 -6.23
C ASN A 65 10.89 10.03 -5.52
N THR A 66 10.42 11.12 -6.12
CA THR A 66 9.17 11.77 -5.71
C THR A 66 8.02 11.20 -6.52
N ILE A 67 6.95 10.84 -5.84
CA ILE A 67 5.71 10.37 -6.47
C ILE A 67 4.53 11.26 -6.07
N HIS A 68 3.58 11.41 -6.99
CA HIS A 68 2.35 12.15 -6.80
C HIS A 68 1.16 11.24 -7.02
N GLY A 69 0.09 11.47 -6.29
CA GLY A 69 -1.15 10.71 -6.42
C GLY A 69 -2.29 11.37 -5.67
N HIS A 70 -3.23 10.56 -5.25
CA HIS A 70 -4.33 10.99 -4.40
C HIS A 70 -4.72 9.86 -3.44
N GLU A 71 -5.41 10.20 -2.37
CA GLU A 71 -6.06 9.25 -1.48
C GLU A 71 -7.55 9.56 -1.37
N PHE A 72 -8.37 8.52 -1.37
CA PHE A 72 -9.82 8.60 -1.22
C PHE A 72 -10.28 7.35 -0.46
N HIS A 73 -10.50 7.46 0.85
CA HIS A 73 -10.90 6.31 1.64
C HIS A 73 -11.69 6.68 2.90
N PHE A 74 -12.59 5.77 3.30
CA PHE A 74 -13.36 5.80 4.54
C PHE A 74 -12.84 4.78 5.55
N SER A 75 -11.56 4.51 5.56
CA SER A 75 -10.97 3.50 6.44
C SER A 75 -9.61 3.95 6.96
N GLU A 76 -9.15 3.25 7.96
CA GLU A 76 -7.79 3.34 8.50
C GLU A 76 -7.31 1.95 8.89
N LEU A 77 -6.00 1.77 8.99
CA LEU A 77 -5.42 0.54 9.52
C LEU A 77 -5.18 0.66 11.01
N ASP A 78 -5.53 -0.40 11.74
CA ASP A 78 -5.27 -0.56 13.16
C ASP A 78 -4.29 -1.71 13.39
N ASP A 79 -3.70 -1.76 14.58
CA ASP A 79 -2.71 -2.77 14.96
C ASP A 79 -1.48 -2.84 14.04
N VAL A 80 -1.11 -1.72 13.42
CA VAL A 80 0.07 -1.67 12.54
C VAL A 80 1.33 -1.88 13.37
N PRO A 81 2.09 -2.98 13.16
CA PRO A 81 3.29 -3.27 13.93
C PRO A 81 4.33 -2.15 13.84
N ARG A 82 5.10 -1.95 14.91
CA ARG A 82 6.12 -0.88 14.97
C ARG A 82 7.25 -1.07 13.97
N ASP A 83 7.56 -2.31 13.64
CA ASP A 83 8.59 -2.73 12.70
C ASP A 83 8.10 -2.82 11.25
N SER A 84 6.86 -2.39 10.99
CA SER A 84 6.29 -2.34 9.63
C SER A 84 7.15 -1.49 8.71
N LYS A 85 7.39 -2.00 7.50
CA LYS A 85 8.13 -1.29 6.45
C LYS A 85 7.17 -0.54 5.54
N PHE A 86 7.48 0.72 5.29
CA PHE A 86 6.73 1.59 4.39
C PHE A 86 7.63 2.09 3.28
N ALA A 87 7.12 2.10 2.05
CA ALA A 87 7.86 2.59 0.89
C ALA A 87 7.81 4.12 0.75
N TYR A 88 6.79 4.77 1.32
CA TYR A 88 6.47 6.18 1.06
C TYR A 88 6.48 7.00 2.35
N ASP A 89 7.19 8.13 2.31
CA ASP A 89 7.11 9.20 3.30
C ASP A 89 6.34 10.38 2.67
N LEU A 90 5.14 10.69 3.16
CA LEU A 90 4.27 11.71 2.61
C LEU A 90 4.61 13.11 3.14
N SER A 91 4.87 14.05 2.24
CA SER A 91 4.88 15.48 2.56
C SER A 91 3.48 16.09 2.48
N ILE A 92 2.62 15.56 1.60
CA ILE A 92 1.21 15.91 1.45
C ILE A 92 0.39 14.64 1.49
N GLY A 93 -0.69 14.63 2.29
CA GLY A 93 -1.57 13.49 2.50
C GLY A 93 -1.52 12.95 3.92
N VAL A 94 -2.29 11.91 4.18
CA VAL A 94 -2.43 11.24 5.49
C VAL A 94 -1.69 9.91 5.51
N GLY A 95 -1.91 9.06 4.51
CA GLY A 95 -1.34 7.72 4.42
C GLY A 95 -1.91 6.73 5.45
N ILE A 96 -1.15 5.71 5.75
CA ILE A 96 -1.52 4.64 6.69
C ILE A 96 -1.25 5.06 8.14
N LYS A 97 -0.05 5.52 8.44
CA LYS A 97 0.36 5.87 9.82
C LYS A 97 1.50 6.88 9.79
N ASN A 98 1.38 7.95 10.61
CA ASN A 98 2.44 8.96 10.77
C ASN A 98 2.99 9.48 9.44
N LYS A 99 2.11 9.81 8.50
CA LYS A 99 2.47 10.23 7.14
C LYS A 99 3.31 9.21 6.36
N LYS A 100 3.21 7.94 6.71
CA LYS A 100 3.82 6.83 5.97
C LYS A 100 2.74 6.05 5.24
N ASP A 101 3.07 5.58 4.05
CA ASP A 101 2.20 4.77 3.20
C ASP A 101 3.02 3.74 2.40
N GLY A 102 2.35 2.93 1.59
CA GLY A 102 3.04 1.88 0.86
C GLY A 102 3.59 0.79 1.78
N LEU A 103 2.69 0.13 2.52
CA LEU A 103 3.03 -0.99 3.39
C LEU A 103 3.64 -2.13 2.58
N MET A 104 4.79 -2.62 3.03
CA MET A 104 5.55 -3.68 2.37
C MET A 104 5.66 -4.92 3.24
N GLN A 105 5.45 -6.09 2.63
CA GLN A 105 5.74 -7.40 3.24
C GLN A 105 6.08 -8.40 2.14
N ASN A 106 7.22 -9.07 2.28
CA ASN A 106 7.75 -9.93 1.21
C ASN A 106 7.82 -9.13 -0.10
N ASN A 107 7.17 -9.61 -1.16
CA ASN A 107 7.09 -8.94 -2.45
C ASN A 107 5.71 -8.29 -2.68
N ALA A 108 5.00 -7.95 -1.61
CA ALA A 108 3.74 -7.19 -1.65
C ALA A 108 3.97 -5.73 -1.28
N LEU A 109 3.34 -4.83 -2.01
CA LEU A 109 3.28 -3.39 -1.78
C LEU A 109 1.83 -2.94 -1.84
N ALA A 110 1.31 -2.36 -0.79
CA ALA A 110 -0.06 -1.87 -0.75
C ALA A 110 -0.16 -0.50 -0.06
N SER A 111 -1.00 0.39 -0.60
CA SER A 111 -1.11 1.77 -0.13
C SER A 111 -2.54 2.29 -0.14
N TYR A 112 -2.81 3.33 0.64
CA TYR A 112 -3.97 4.18 0.44
C TYR A 112 -3.78 5.14 -0.73
N MET A 113 -2.55 5.56 -0.97
CA MET A 113 -2.20 6.41 -2.09
C MET A 113 -2.43 5.69 -3.41
N HIS A 114 -3.19 6.34 -4.30
CA HIS A 114 -3.33 5.94 -5.70
C HIS A 114 -2.31 6.66 -6.54
N VAL A 115 -1.56 5.94 -7.37
CA VAL A 115 -0.60 6.50 -8.31
C VAL A 115 -1.07 6.29 -9.75
N HIS A 116 -0.77 7.25 -10.63
CA HIS A 116 -1.14 7.15 -12.03
C HIS A 116 -0.04 6.47 -12.85
N PHE A 117 -0.29 5.28 -13.32
CA PHE A 117 0.68 4.46 -14.07
C PHE A 117 0.96 4.96 -15.51
N GLY A 118 0.08 5.77 -16.06
CA GLY A 118 0.14 6.15 -17.49
C GLY A 118 1.26 7.12 -17.88
N ARG A 119 1.84 7.85 -16.93
CA ARG A 119 2.92 8.83 -17.18
C ARG A 119 4.24 8.50 -16.50
N SER A 120 4.40 7.28 -16.06
CA SER A 120 5.49 6.95 -15.17
C SER A 120 6.24 5.70 -15.58
N THR A 121 7.39 5.51 -14.98
CA THR A 121 8.15 4.27 -15.08
C THR A 121 7.58 3.16 -14.17
N PHE A 122 6.48 3.41 -13.45
CA PHE A 122 5.90 2.49 -12.46
C PHE A 122 5.50 1.15 -13.09
N ALA A 123 4.73 1.20 -14.19
CA ALA A 123 4.33 -0.01 -14.91
C ALA A 123 5.55 -0.80 -15.40
N LYS A 124 6.53 -0.12 -15.98
CA LYS A 124 7.77 -0.74 -16.47
C LYS A 124 8.51 -1.44 -15.33
N LYS A 125 8.70 -0.77 -14.19
CA LYS A 125 9.40 -1.35 -13.05
C LYS A 125 8.64 -2.53 -12.44
N PHE A 126 7.32 -2.43 -12.31
CA PHE A 126 6.48 -3.53 -11.84
C PHE A 126 6.62 -4.76 -12.73
N VAL A 127 6.48 -4.60 -14.04
CA VAL A 127 6.64 -5.69 -15.02
C VAL A 127 8.05 -6.30 -14.94
N GLN A 128 9.09 -5.48 -14.83
CA GLN A 128 10.48 -5.98 -14.64
C GLN A 128 10.62 -6.84 -13.37
N ASN A 129 9.97 -6.45 -12.28
CA ASN A 129 9.96 -7.25 -11.04
C ASN A 129 9.20 -8.57 -11.22
N CYS A 130 8.09 -8.56 -11.96
CA CYS A 130 7.37 -9.79 -12.32
C CYS A 130 8.24 -10.75 -13.14
N ILE A 131 8.94 -10.24 -14.17
CA ILE A 131 9.85 -11.04 -15.01
C ILE A 131 11.00 -11.64 -14.18
N LYS A 132 11.60 -10.84 -13.29
CA LYS A 132 12.67 -11.35 -12.40
C LYS A 132 12.17 -12.47 -11.50
N ASN A 133 10.94 -12.36 -11.00
CA ASN A 133 10.35 -13.36 -10.14
C ASN A 133 10.00 -14.65 -10.90
N SER A 134 9.54 -14.55 -12.15
CA SER A 134 9.17 -15.71 -12.98
C SER A 134 10.37 -16.59 -13.39
N ARG A 135 11.58 -16.04 -13.31
CA ARG A 135 12.82 -16.74 -13.64
C ARG A 135 13.49 -17.45 -12.45
N ARG A 136 12.88 -17.34 -11.30
CA ARG A 136 13.31 -18.01 -10.06
C ARG A 136 12.54 -19.31 -9.86
#